data_a073a5f0594aad291df093c87b267817
#
_entry.id   a073a5f0594aad291df093c87b267817
#
_cell.length_a   1.000
_cell.length_b   1.000
_cell.length_c   1.000
_cell.angle_alpha   90.00
_cell.angle_beta   90.00
_cell.angle_gamma   90.00
#
_symmetry.space_group_name_H-M   'P 1'
#
loop_
_entity.id
_entity.type
_entity.pdbx_description
1 polymer ?
#
loop_
_entity_poly.entity_id
_entity_poly.type
_entity_poly.pdbx_seq_one_letter_code
_entity_poly.pdbx_strand_id
1 'polypeptide(L)'
;MYFGFLIFCYYLICYYFLFRVITWINRVLPHTTKELAREKHMRLIERRKRTLSGKKLIILIAVWFIIVSINMIAFFMPVGNRAEIYFHNFANTLFGATLIMLFVIVIIDLLRLVIRIALRKEKRYRAILNNQRFIWGCAIVTFALGVIGSVYGLIHAHYIKDTYYDVTVYKNVELKETVSGKTDELKIVLVADQHLGTIMGADDIENMVEHINAMEPDLVCFAGDFFDNHFEDIDDPDRIIAAMNTITAPYGCYACMGNHDVDERLLSGFSAYSYTHALQDPRFVKFLEDCGVTVLQDEAYLIDDSFYLIGQKDYEKPGDGTRNRASIEDLTEYLDQSLPIIDVNHEPRELMRTANAGVDLHLSGHTHNGQFIPLSLGINLVWENPFGVKEVTPGRYSIVTSGVGVYGPAFRIGTNAEVVCITVHFKSAGTEINN
;
A
#
# COMPACT_ATOMS: atom_id res chain seq x y z
N MET A 1 -12.00 -4.81 -19.81
CA MET A 1 -10.68 -5.07 -20.44
C MET A 1 -9.57 -5.11 -19.38
N TYR A 2 -9.55 -4.20 -18.43
CA TYR A 2 -8.56 -4.10 -17.33
C TYR A 2 -8.50 -5.36 -16.44
N PHE A 3 -9.66 -5.82 -15.95
CA PHE A 3 -9.74 -7.03 -15.11
C PHE A 3 -9.18 -8.29 -15.79
N GLY A 4 -9.51 -8.51 -17.07
CA GLY A 4 -8.95 -9.63 -17.84
C GLY A 4 -7.41 -9.55 -17.98
N PHE A 5 -6.86 -8.35 -18.07
CA PHE A 5 -5.42 -8.14 -18.11
C PHE A 5 -4.76 -8.46 -16.77
N LEU A 6 -5.36 -8.06 -15.64
CA LEU A 6 -4.88 -8.41 -14.30
C LEU A 6 -4.85 -9.92 -14.08
N ILE A 7 -5.94 -10.62 -14.43
CA ILE A 7 -5.99 -12.09 -14.35
C ILE A 7 -4.90 -12.71 -15.22
N PHE A 8 -4.69 -12.21 -16.44
CA PHE A 8 -3.64 -12.71 -17.32
C PHE A 8 -2.25 -12.53 -16.69
N CYS A 9 -1.92 -11.35 -16.16
CA CYS A 9 -0.67 -11.07 -15.48
C CYS A 9 -0.48 -11.98 -14.26
N TYR A 10 -1.51 -12.17 -13.45
CA TYR A 10 -1.50 -13.06 -12.31
C TYR A 10 -1.11 -14.49 -12.70
N TYR A 11 -1.80 -15.09 -13.70
CA TYR A 11 -1.48 -16.44 -14.14
C TYR A 11 -0.13 -16.55 -14.81
N LEU A 12 0.33 -15.52 -15.52
CA LEU A 12 1.67 -15.49 -16.12
C LEU A 12 2.76 -15.56 -15.04
N ILE A 13 2.62 -14.79 -13.98
CA ILE A 13 3.50 -14.81 -12.80
C ILE A 13 3.52 -16.20 -12.15
N CYS A 14 2.34 -16.75 -11.91
CA CYS A 14 2.20 -18.09 -11.31
C CYS A 14 2.76 -19.18 -12.21
N TYR A 15 2.61 -19.07 -13.53
CA TYR A 15 3.19 -20.00 -14.50
C TYR A 15 4.72 -19.96 -14.48
N TYR A 16 5.31 -18.78 -14.44
CA TYR A 16 6.78 -18.64 -14.34
C TYR A 16 7.31 -19.29 -13.07
N PHE A 17 6.66 -19.07 -11.93
CA PHE A 17 7.01 -19.71 -10.66
C PHE A 17 6.95 -21.24 -10.77
N LEU A 18 5.86 -21.79 -11.27
CA LEU A 18 5.71 -23.24 -11.50
C LEU A 18 6.81 -23.80 -12.42
N PHE A 19 7.09 -23.11 -13.52
CA PHE A 19 8.16 -23.48 -14.45
C PHE A 19 9.51 -23.57 -13.74
N ARG A 20 9.82 -22.63 -12.85
CA ARG A 20 11.06 -22.64 -12.06
C ARG A 20 11.10 -23.79 -11.08
N VAL A 21 10.01 -24.05 -10.36
CA VAL A 21 9.89 -25.19 -9.42
C VAL A 21 10.07 -26.52 -10.15
N ILE A 22 9.40 -26.72 -11.28
CA ILE A 22 9.56 -27.92 -12.12
C ILE A 22 11.03 -28.08 -12.57
N THR A 23 11.65 -26.97 -13.00
CA THR A 23 13.05 -26.98 -13.44
C THR A 23 13.99 -27.38 -12.30
N TRP A 24 13.76 -26.89 -11.09
CA TRP A 24 14.55 -27.25 -9.91
C TRP A 24 14.35 -28.71 -9.52
N ILE A 25 13.10 -29.17 -9.45
CA ILE A 25 12.79 -30.58 -9.12
C ILE A 25 13.42 -31.52 -10.14
N ASN A 26 13.30 -31.25 -11.45
CA ASN A 26 13.89 -32.09 -12.49
C ASN A 26 15.42 -32.15 -12.43
N ARG A 27 16.09 -31.11 -11.93
CA ARG A 27 17.55 -31.12 -11.76
C ARG A 27 18.02 -31.84 -10.50
N VAL A 28 17.12 -32.00 -9.53
CA VAL A 28 17.42 -32.51 -8.20
C VAL A 28 17.03 -33.98 -8.03
N LEU A 29 16.05 -34.49 -8.80
CA LEU A 29 15.62 -35.88 -8.72
C LEU A 29 16.81 -36.84 -8.98
N PRO A 30 17.07 -37.78 -8.06
CA PRO A 30 18.12 -38.76 -8.25
C PRO A 30 17.80 -39.68 -9.44
N HIS A 31 18.81 -40.03 -10.19
CA HIS A 31 18.69 -41.13 -11.18
C HIS A 31 18.42 -42.42 -10.46
N THR A 32 17.46 -43.19 -10.94
CA THR A 32 17.33 -44.57 -10.51
C THR A 32 18.56 -45.34 -10.96
N THR A 33 18.99 -46.35 -10.18
CA THR A 33 20.15 -47.19 -10.50
C THR A 33 20.05 -47.83 -11.89
N LYS A 34 18.85 -48.09 -12.40
CA LYS A 34 18.59 -48.59 -13.76
C LYS A 34 18.86 -47.52 -14.85
N GLU A 35 18.65 -46.26 -14.56
CA GLU A 35 18.92 -45.16 -15.50
C GLU A 35 20.41 -44.86 -15.58
N LEU A 36 21.14 -44.96 -14.45
CA LEU A 36 22.59 -44.84 -14.39
C LEU A 36 23.31 -45.98 -15.19
N ALA A 37 22.77 -47.19 -15.15
CA ALA A 37 23.31 -48.33 -15.91
C ALA A 37 23.06 -48.16 -17.43
N ARG A 38 21.95 -47.55 -17.83
CA ARG A 38 21.63 -47.20 -19.23
C ARG A 38 22.48 -46.04 -19.76
N GLU A 39 22.75 -45.00 -18.94
CA GLU A 39 23.59 -43.86 -19.33
C GLU A 39 25.05 -44.24 -19.60
N LYS A 40 25.58 -45.30 -18.96
CA LYS A 40 26.96 -45.81 -19.20
C LYS A 40 27.12 -46.44 -20.57
N HIS A 41 26.05 -46.85 -21.20
CA HIS A 41 26.08 -47.52 -22.51
C HIS A 41 25.62 -46.66 -23.69
N MET A 42 25.07 -45.49 -23.47
CA MET A 42 24.64 -44.60 -24.56
C MET A 42 25.67 -43.48 -24.80
N ARG A 43 26.19 -43.46 -26.02
CA ARG A 43 27.07 -42.38 -26.52
C ARG A 43 26.38 -41.03 -26.39
N LEU A 44 27.12 -40.05 -26.01
CA LEU A 44 27.00 -38.62 -25.83
C LEU A 44 25.88 -37.83 -26.54
N ILE A 45 24.98 -38.41 -27.28
CA ILE A 45 24.01 -37.68 -28.16
C ILE A 45 22.61 -37.56 -27.54
N GLU A 46 22.24 -38.39 -26.59
CA GLU A 46 20.96 -38.26 -25.87
C GLU A 46 21.14 -38.01 -24.38
N ARG A 47 21.49 -36.79 -24.00
CA ARG A 47 21.11 -36.26 -22.68
C ARG A 47 19.60 -36.16 -22.62
N ARG A 48 18.94 -37.29 -22.38
CA ARG A 48 17.51 -37.31 -22.10
C ARG A 48 17.24 -36.30 -21.00
N LYS A 49 16.48 -35.25 -21.30
CA LYS A 49 16.03 -34.28 -20.33
C LYS A 49 15.41 -35.03 -19.16
N ARG A 50 15.99 -34.88 -17.97
CA ARG A 50 15.43 -35.39 -16.73
C ARG A 50 14.07 -34.78 -16.57
N THR A 51 13.01 -35.54 -16.71
CA THR A 51 11.62 -35.03 -16.57
C THR A 51 10.96 -35.82 -15.45
N LEU A 52 10.18 -35.08 -14.63
CA LEU A 52 9.25 -35.71 -13.72
C LEU A 52 8.43 -36.75 -14.48
N SER A 53 8.20 -37.95 -13.88
CA SER A 53 7.27 -38.90 -14.48
C SER A 53 5.92 -38.24 -14.72
N GLY A 54 5.23 -38.60 -15.82
CA GLY A 54 4.00 -37.94 -16.22
C GLY A 54 2.97 -37.82 -15.08
N LYS A 55 2.80 -38.87 -14.24
CA LYS A 55 1.91 -38.84 -13.08
C LYS A 55 2.35 -37.83 -12.02
N LYS A 56 3.63 -37.77 -11.66
CA LYS A 56 4.14 -36.81 -10.66
C LYS A 56 4.05 -35.36 -11.17
N LEU A 57 4.28 -35.15 -12.46
CA LEU A 57 4.13 -33.84 -13.10
C LEU A 57 2.66 -33.38 -13.06
N ILE A 58 1.72 -34.26 -13.40
CA ILE A 58 0.29 -33.96 -13.34
C ILE A 58 -0.15 -33.59 -11.93
N ILE A 59 0.29 -34.35 -10.91
CA ILE A 59 0.00 -34.05 -9.51
C ILE A 59 0.56 -32.69 -9.11
N LEU A 60 1.79 -32.39 -9.47
CA LEU A 60 2.43 -31.09 -9.16
C LEU A 60 1.66 -29.92 -9.82
N ILE A 61 1.29 -30.07 -11.09
CA ILE A 61 0.51 -29.06 -11.81
C ILE A 61 -0.88 -28.90 -11.16
N ALA A 62 -1.54 -29.99 -10.80
CA ALA A 62 -2.85 -29.96 -10.17
C ALA A 62 -2.81 -29.26 -8.79
N VAL A 63 -1.83 -29.64 -7.95
CA VAL A 63 -1.63 -28.99 -6.64
C VAL A 63 -1.31 -27.51 -6.82
N TRP A 64 -0.45 -27.16 -7.76
CA TRP A 64 -0.14 -25.77 -8.05
C TRP A 64 -1.35 -24.99 -8.55
N PHE A 65 -2.15 -25.59 -9.44
CA PHE A 65 -3.37 -24.98 -9.93
C PHE A 65 -4.37 -24.71 -8.79
N ILE A 66 -4.50 -25.64 -7.84
CA ILE A 66 -5.32 -25.44 -6.63
C ILE A 66 -4.80 -24.25 -5.82
N ILE A 67 -3.49 -24.22 -5.52
CA ILE A 67 -2.87 -23.14 -4.74
C ILE A 67 -3.11 -21.78 -5.39
N VAL A 68 -2.89 -21.68 -6.70
CA VAL A 68 -3.09 -20.43 -7.45
C VAL A 68 -4.58 -20.03 -7.51
N SER A 69 -5.47 -21.02 -7.56
CA SER A 69 -6.92 -20.76 -7.61
C SER A 69 -7.49 -20.27 -6.27
N ILE A 70 -6.77 -20.42 -5.15
CA ILE A 70 -7.24 -19.95 -3.82
C ILE A 70 -7.61 -18.46 -3.86
N ASN A 71 -6.76 -17.62 -4.47
CA ASN A 71 -7.05 -16.18 -4.60
C ASN A 71 -8.26 -15.90 -5.51
N MET A 72 -8.44 -16.66 -6.57
CA MET A 72 -9.62 -16.56 -7.43
C MET A 72 -10.88 -16.99 -6.70
N ILE A 73 -10.80 -18.03 -5.88
CA ILE A 73 -11.92 -18.50 -5.06
C ILE A 73 -12.26 -17.42 -4.03
N ALA A 74 -11.28 -16.86 -3.32
CA ALA A 74 -11.46 -15.77 -2.38
C ALA A 74 -12.16 -14.56 -3.04
N PHE A 75 -11.73 -14.14 -4.23
CA PHE A 75 -12.34 -13.03 -4.95
C PHE A 75 -13.86 -13.20 -5.21
N PHE A 76 -14.32 -14.44 -5.46
CA PHE A 76 -15.73 -14.73 -5.70
C PHE A 76 -16.52 -15.11 -4.44
N MET A 77 -15.85 -15.32 -3.30
CA MET A 77 -16.52 -15.61 -2.04
C MET A 77 -17.01 -14.32 -1.38
N PRO A 78 -18.26 -14.29 -0.89
CA PRO A 78 -18.70 -13.20 -0.03
C PRO A 78 -17.92 -13.23 1.29
N VAL A 79 -17.82 -12.07 1.96
CA VAL A 79 -17.34 -11.96 3.33
C VAL A 79 -18.56 -11.69 4.20
N GLY A 80 -18.87 -12.58 5.12
CA GLY A 80 -20.04 -12.46 5.99
C GLY A 80 -19.85 -13.14 7.34
N ASN A 81 -18.72 -13.82 7.53
CA ASN A 81 -18.40 -14.46 8.81
C ASN A 81 -16.86 -14.58 9.01
N ARG A 82 -16.43 -14.80 10.26
CA ARG A 82 -15.01 -14.90 10.62
C ARG A 82 -14.23 -15.96 9.84
N ALA A 83 -14.84 -17.07 9.46
CA ALA A 83 -14.15 -18.12 8.70
C ALA A 83 -13.81 -17.65 7.28
N GLU A 84 -14.70 -16.88 6.65
CA GLU A 84 -14.48 -16.26 5.34
C GLU A 84 -13.41 -15.19 5.42
N ILE A 85 -13.40 -14.34 6.45
CA ILE A 85 -12.34 -13.37 6.74
C ILE A 85 -10.97 -14.08 6.82
N TYR A 86 -10.85 -15.13 7.62
CA TYR A 86 -9.60 -15.90 7.72
C TYR A 86 -9.17 -16.52 6.38
N PHE A 87 -10.13 -16.96 5.55
CA PHE A 87 -9.82 -17.50 4.23
C PHE A 87 -9.29 -16.43 3.27
N HIS A 88 -9.88 -15.23 3.26
CA HIS A 88 -9.41 -14.09 2.48
C HIS A 88 -7.99 -13.66 2.89
N ASN A 89 -7.75 -13.53 4.20
CA ASN A 89 -6.43 -13.19 4.74
C ASN A 89 -5.37 -14.25 4.40
N PHE A 90 -5.74 -15.53 4.48
CA PHE A 90 -4.85 -16.61 4.05
C PHE A 90 -4.53 -16.53 2.56
N ALA A 91 -5.54 -16.29 1.72
CA ALA A 91 -5.37 -16.15 0.28
C ALA A 91 -4.44 -14.98 -0.08
N ASN A 92 -4.67 -13.81 0.50
CA ASN A 92 -3.85 -12.61 0.30
C ASN A 92 -2.42 -12.81 0.79
N THR A 93 -2.23 -13.42 1.97
CA THR A 93 -0.90 -13.78 2.52
C THR A 93 -0.15 -14.75 1.60
N LEU A 94 -0.84 -15.76 1.08
CA LEU A 94 -0.25 -16.74 0.15
C LEU A 94 0.18 -16.07 -1.16
N PHE A 95 -0.62 -15.14 -1.67
CA PHE A 95 -0.27 -14.36 -2.86
C PHE A 95 0.97 -13.50 -2.62
N GLY A 96 1.02 -12.75 -1.54
CA GLY A 96 2.17 -11.94 -1.19
C GLY A 96 3.44 -12.75 -0.96
N ALA A 97 3.36 -13.89 -0.26
CA ALA A 97 4.48 -14.82 -0.10
C ALA A 97 5.00 -15.32 -1.46
N THR A 98 4.08 -15.57 -2.41
CA THR A 98 4.43 -15.95 -3.78
C THR A 98 5.18 -14.83 -4.51
N LEU A 99 4.76 -13.56 -4.33
CA LEU A 99 5.46 -12.40 -4.91
C LEU A 99 6.87 -12.23 -4.35
N ILE A 100 7.05 -12.39 -3.03
CA ILE A 100 8.38 -12.34 -2.39
C ILE A 100 9.28 -13.46 -2.96
N MET A 101 8.78 -14.70 -2.99
CA MET A 101 9.54 -15.82 -3.55
C MET A 101 9.89 -15.62 -5.03
N LEU A 102 8.96 -15.07 -5.81
CA LEU A 102 9.19 -14.73 -7.21
C LEU A 102 10.31 -13.70 -7.36
N PHE A 103 10.30 -12.65 -6.56
CA PHE A 103 11.33 -11.63 -6.57
C PHE A 103 12.72 -12.21 -6.25
N VAL A 104 12.82 -13.08 -5.24
CA VAL A 104 14.05 -13.81 -4.90
C VAL A 104 14.51 -14.69 -6.06
N ILE A 105 13.59 -15.42 -6.73
CA ILE A 105 13.91 -16.24 -7.89
C ILE A 105 14.49 -15.40 -9.03
N VAL A 106 13.87 -14.24 -9.33
CA VAL A 106 14.35 -13.34 -10.38
C VAL A 106 15.76 -12.84 -10.06
N ILE A 107 16.02 -12.42 -8.84
CA ILE A 107 17.38 -12.01 -8.41
C ILE A 107 18.38 -13.15 -8.59
N ILE A 108 18.06 -14.36 -8.11
CA ILE A 108 18.93 -15.53 -8.25
C ILE A 108 19.21 -15.81 -9.74
N ASP A 109 18.20 -15.72 -10.60
CA ASP A 109 18.37 -16.00 -12.02
C ASP A 109 19.20 -14.94 -12.75
N LEU A 110 19.00 -13.66 -12.39
CA LEU A 110 19.83 -12.56 -12.90
C LEU A 110 21.29 -12.71 -12.47
N LEU A 111 21.55 -12.99 -11.19
CA LEU A 111 22.90 -13.23 -10.68
C LEU A 111 23.56 -14.41 -11.39
N ARG A 112 22.82 -15.50 -11.57
CA ARG A 112 23.33 -16.67 -12.31
C ARG A 112 23.63 -16.36 -13.78
N LEU A 113 22.80 -15.51 -14.41
CA LEU A 113 23.02 -15.05 -15.79
C LEU A 113 24.31 -14.20 -15.88
N VAL A 114 24.45 -13.21 -14.99
CA VAL A 114 25.65 -12.34 -14.92
C VAL A 114 26.91 -13.19 -14.71
N ILE A 115 26.90 -14.12 -13.73
CA ILE A 115 28.06 -15.00 -13.47
C ILE A 115 28.36 -15.87 -14.69
N ARG A 116 27.35 -16.41 -15.39
CA ARG A 116 27.57 -17.20 -16.63
C ARG A 116 28.21 -16.38 -17.74
N ILE A 117 27.83 -15.12 -17.88
CA ILE A 117 28.38 -14.22 -18.89
C ILE A 117 29.80 -13.80 -18.52
N ALA A 118 30.00 -13.32 -17.30
CA ALA A 118 31.30 -12.82 -16.82
C ALA A 118 32.37 -13.94 -16.80
N LEU A 119 31.98 -15.13 -16.37
CA LEU A 119 32.89 -16.28 -16.19
C LEU A 119 32.68 -17.34 -17.29
N ARG A 120 32.28 -16.92 -18.49
CA ARG A 120 31.96 -17.83 -19.60
C ARG A 120 33.10 -18.76 -20.00
N LYS A 121 34.36 -18.34 -19.81
CA LYS A 121 35.58 -19.12 -20.14
C LYS A 121 35.94 -20.11 -19.05
N GLU A 122 35.46 -19.92 -17.81
CA GLU A 122 35.83 -20.71 -16.63
C GLU A 122 34.90 -21.92 -16.43
N LYS A 123 35.35 -23.10 -16.81
CA LYS A 123 34.57 -24.35 -16.70
C LYS A 123 34.15 -24.67 -15.26
N ARG A 124 35.02 -24.33 -14.26
CA ARG A 124 34.79 -24.58 -12.84
C ARG A 124 33.49 -23.93 -12.34
N TYR A 125 33.27 -22.64 -12.67
CA TYR A 125 32.08 -21.92 -12.22
C TYR A 125 30.80 -22.43 -12.88
N ARG A 126 30.86 -22.84 -14.15
CA ARG A 126 29.70 -23.51 -14.81
C ARG A 126 29.32 -24.81 -14.11
N ALA A 127 30.30 -25.58 -13.64
CA ALA A 127 30.05 -26.81 -12.88
C ALA A 127 29.36 -26.50 -11.55
N ILE A 128 29.78 -25.43 -10.82
CA ILE A 128 29.16 -24.99 -9.57
C ILE A 128 27.70 -24.57 -9.80
N LEU A 129 27.42 -23.68 -10.77
CA LEU A 129 26.08 -23.20 -11.07
C LEU A 129 25.08 -24.29 -11.50
N ASN A 130 25.60 -25.41 -11.98
CA ASN A 130 24.80 -26.59 -12.36
C ASN A 130 24.83 -27.69 -11.30
N ASN A 131 25.55 -27.50 -10.19
CA ASN A 131 25.64 -28.46 -9.11
C ASN A 131 24.30 -28.61 -8.40
N GLN A 132 23.91 -29.84 -8.12
CA GLN A 132 22.66 -30.18 -7.45
C GLN A 132 22.53 -29.51 -6.07
N ARG A 133 23.60 -29.48 -5.26
CA ARG A 133 23.60 -28.84 -3.94
C ARG A 133 23.38 -27.33 -4.04
N PHE A 134 23.99 -26.69 -5.04
CA PHE A 134 23.79 -25.27 -5.29
C PHE A 134 22.32 -24.94 -5.64
N ILE A 135 21.70 -25.78 -6.50
CA ILE A 135 20.29 -25.60 -6.88
C ILE A 135 19.35 -25.81 -5.69
N TRP A 136 19.63 -26.82 -4.85
CA TRP A 136 18.90 -26.99 -3.58
C TRP A 136 19.07 -25.79 -2.66
N GLY A 137 20.29 -25.27 -2.51
CA GLY A 137 20.55 -24.06 -1.76
C GLY A 137 19.70 -22.89 -2.23
N CYS A 138 19.63 -22.65 -3.55
CA CYS A 138 18.76 -21.60 -4.12
C CYS A 138 17.28 -21.82 -3.78
N ALA A 139 16.77 -23.07 -3.89
CA ALA A 139 15.38 -23.37 -3.59
C ALA A 139 15.05 -23.18 -2.09
N ILE A 140 15.95 -23.64 -1.21
CA ILE A 140 15.79 -23.47 0.26
C ILE A 140 15.81 -21.99 0.64
N VAL A 141 16.76 -21.21 0.09
CA VAL A 141 16.85 -19.76 0.34
C VAL A 141 15.57 -19.06 -0.12
N THR A 142 15.08 -19.39 -1.32
CA THR A 142 13.84 -18.80 -1.84
C THR A 142 12.65 -19.07 -0.91
N PHE A 143 12.47 -20.31 -0.51
CA PHE A 143 11.37 -20.70 0.37
C PHE A 143 11.52 -20.08 1.76
N ALA A 144 12.73 -20.13 2.34
CA ALA A 144 13.00 -19.54 3.66
C ALA A 144 12.76 -18.03 3.67
N LEU A 145 13.23 -17.29 2.67
CA LEU A 145 12.99 -15.85 2.56
C LEU A 145 11.50 -15.52 2.32
N GLY A 146 10.79 -16.37 1.56
CA GLY A 146 9.34 -16.23 1.40
C GLY A 146 8.59 -16.38 2.72
N VAL A 147 8.89 -17.41 3.50
CA VAL A 147 8.25 -17.65 4.81
C VAL A 147 8.66 -16.60 5.84
N ILE A 148 9.96 -16.38 6.02
CA ILE A 148 10.48 -15.41 7.00
C ILE A 148 9.99 -14.00 6.66
N GLY A 149 10.05 -13.61 5.39
CA GLY A 149 9.56 -12.30 4.93
C GLY A 149 8.07 -12.12 5.19
N SER A 150 7.25 -13.15 4.92
CA SER A 150 5.82 -13.08 5.19
C SER A 150 5.51 -12.96 6.69
N VAL A 151 6.15 -13.78 7.54
CA VAL A 151 5.96 -13.72 8.99
C VAL A 151 6.41 -12.37 9.56
N TYR A 152 7.58 -11.90 9.14
CA TYR A 152 8.08 -10.57 9.53
C TYR A 152 7.11 -9.48 9.09
N GLY A 153 6.69 -9.51 7.82
CA GLY A 153 5.81 -8.50 7.24
C GLY A 153 4.44 -8.43 7.92
N LEU A 154 3.84 -9.58 8.26
CA LEU A 154 2.59 -9.67 9.01
C LEU A 154 2.70 -9.01 10.38
N ILE A 155 3.77 -9.31 11.13
CA ILE A 155 4.00 -8.71 12.46
C ILE A 155 4.29 -7.21 12.33
N HIS A 156 5.12 -6.83 11.36
CA HIS A 156 5.55 -5.44 11.17
C HIS A 156 4.42 -4.52 10.65
N ALA A 157 3.41 -5.07 9.99
CA ALA A 157 2.26 -4.32 9.49
C ALA A 157 1.46 -3.61 10.59
N HIS A 158 1.41 -4.20 11.80
CA HIS A 158 0.70 -3.66 12.97
C HIS A 158 1.58 -2.76 13.86
N TYR A 159 2.86 -2.55 13.49
CA TYR A 159 3.75 -1.66 14.24
C TYR A 159 3.72 -0.27 13.66
N ILE A 160 3.04 0.66 14.34
CA ILE A 160 2.92 2.06 13.95
C ILE A 160 4.17 2.82 14.38
N LYS A 161 4.73 3.59 13.46
CA LYS A 161 5.85 4.48 13.67
C LYS A 161 5.37 5.93 13.76
N ASP A 162 5.79 6.64 14.77
CA ASP A 162 5.63 8.09 14.86
C ASP A 162 6.62 8.78 13.93
N THR A 163 6.10 9.62 13.03
CA THR A 163 6.91 10.41 12.09
C THR A 163 6.63 11.90 12.32
N TYR A 164 7.68 12.72 12.35
CA TYR A 164 7.58 14.14 12.64
C TYR A 164 8.19 14.95 11.51
N TYR A 165 7.48 16.00 11.07
CA TYR A 165 7.94 16.95 10.07
C TYR A 165 7.71 18.38 10.55
N ASP A 166 8.64 19.27 10.20
CA ASP A 166 8.54 20.73 10.42
C ASP A 166 8.53 21.42 9.06
N VAL A 167 7.54 22.29 8.82
CA VAL A 167 7.42 23.06 7.58
C VAL A 167 7.14 24.53 7.90
N THR A 168 7.54 25.43 7.01
CA THR A 168 7.29 26.87 7.17
C THR A 168 6.42 27.40 6.04
N VAL A 169 5.27 27.93 6.38
CA VAL A 169 4.34 28.61 5.46
C VAL A 169 4.47 30.10 5.64
N TYR A 170 4.65 30.84 4.53
CA TYR A 170 4.85 32.30 4.57
C TYR A 170 3.52 33.06 4.46
N LYS A 171 2.69 32.91 5.48
CA LYS A 171 1.41 33.62 5.64
C LYS A 171 1.23 34.07 7.08
N ASN A 172 0.58 35.20 7.27
CA ASN A 172 0.21 35.67 8.60
C ASN A 172 -1.01 34.92 9.08
N VAL A 173 -0.93 34.37 10.28
CA VAL A 173 -2.05 33.73 10.95
C VAL A 173 -2.00 34.06 12.44
N GLU A 174 -3.14 34.13 13.08
CA GLU A 174 -3.26 34.21 14.54
C GLU A 174 -4.24 33.10 14.97
N LEU A 175 -3.68 31.98 15.38
CA LEU A 175 -4.44 30.81 15.85
C LEU A 175 -4.96 31.10 17.27
N LYS A 176 -6.20 30.72 17.55
CA LYS A 176 -6.87 31.06 18.82
C LYS A 176 -6.80 29.92 19.84
N GLU A 177 -6.90 28.67 19.36
CA GLU A 177 -7.01 27.49 20.21
C GLU A 177 -5.99 26.41 19.81
N THR A 178 -4.71 26.57 20.21
CA THR A 178 -3.70 25.55 20.01
C THR A 178 -3.33 24.88 21.32
N VAL A 179 -3.01 23.58 21.29
CA VAL A 179 -2.55 22.81 22.47
C VAL A 179 -1.27 23.40 23.05
N SER A 180 -0.37 23.89 22.20
CA SER A 180 0.88 24.53 22.61
C SER A 180 0.70 25.94 23.19
N GLY A 181 -0.44 26.59 22.95
CA GLY A 181 -0.70 27.99 23.25
C GLY A 181 0.04 29.00 22.35
N LYS A 182 0.68 28.52 21.26
CA LYS A 182 1.33 29.38 20.27
C LYS A 182 0.32 29.80 19.19
N THR A 183 0.36 31.07 18.80
CA THR A 183 -0.57 31.62 17.81
C THR A 183 -0.06 31.52 16.36
N ASP A 184 1.21 31.17 16.17
CA ASP A 184 1.92 31.08 14.89
C ASP A 184 2.43 29.66 14.57
N GLU A 185 1.92 28.65 15.28
CA GLU A 185 2.29 27.24 15.12
C GLU A 185 1.05 26.36 15.16
N LEU A 186 0.84 25.55 14.11
CA LEU A 186 -0.25 24.58 14.01
C LEU A 186 0.32 23.15 13.96
N LYS A 187 -0.12 22.32 14.88
CA LYS A 187 0.26 20.90 14.90
C LYS A 187 -0.84 20.04 14.26
N ILE A 188 -0.57 19.52 13.07
CA ILE A 188 -1.48 18.67 12.31
C ILE A 188 -1.03 17.22 12.46
N VAL A 189 -1.94 16.31 12.81
CA VAL A 189 -1.70 14.87 12.66
C VAL A 189 -2.37 14.39 11.37
N LEU A 190 -1.54 13.85 10.47
CA LEU A 190 -1.98 13.25 9.22
C LEU A 190 -1.98 11.73 9.34
N VAL A 191 -3.12 11.14 9.02
CA VAL A 191 -3.34 9.69 8.95
C VAL A 191 -4.03 9.36 7.63
N ALA A 192 -3.77 8.19 7.05
CA ALA A 192 -4.46 7.69 5.87
C ALA A 192 -4.42 6.17 5.81
N ASP A 193 -5.19 5.60 4.89
CA ASP A 193 -5.08 4.21 4.48
C ASP A 193 -5.29 3.24 5.66
N GLN A 194 -6.35 3.41 6.44
CA GLN A 194 -6.71 2.51 7.54
C GLN A 194 -7.13 1.13 7.05
N HIS A 195 -7.80 1.06 5.89
CA HIS A 195 -8.28 -0.18 5.27
C HIS A 195 -9.04 -1.09 6.24
N LEU A 196 -10.02 -0.50 6.95
CA LEU A 196 -10.91 -1.27 7.83
C LEU A 196 -11.65 -2.34 7.04
N GLY A 197 -11.59 -3.57 7.54
CA GLY A 197 -12.23 -4.70 6.88
C GLY A 197 -11.67 -6.03 7.34
N THR A 198 -11.21 -6.84 6.39
CA THR A 198 -10.77 -8.20 6.69
C THR A 198 -9.43 -8.30 7.41
N ILE A 199 -8.58 -7.26 7.36
CA ILE A 199 -7.22 -7.26 7.90
C ILE A 199 -7.10 -6.33 9.09
N MET A 200 -7.47 -5.06 8.90
CA MET A 200 -7.39 -4.04 9.94
C MET A 200 -8.72 -3.98 10.70
N GLY A 201 -8.67 -3.95 12.01
CA GLY A 201 -9.84 -4.01 12.89
C GLY A 201 -9.76 -3.05 14.07
N ALA A 202 -10.60 -3.27 15.07
CA ALA A 202 -10.72 -2.38 16.24
C ALA A 202 -9.42 -2.24 17.03
N ASP A 203 -8.64 -3.32 17.20
CA ASP A 203 -7.35 -3.27 17.91
C ASP A 203 -6.35 -2.33 17.21
N ASP A 204 -6.34 -2.31 15.87
CA ASP A 204 -5.46 -1.45 15.08
C ASP A 204 -5.88 0.02 15.20
N ILE A 205 -7.19 0.29 15.20
CA ILE A 205 -7.71 1.66 15.38
C ILE A 205 -7.45 2.18 16.79
N GLU A 206 -7.62 1.36 17.82
CA GLU A 206 -7.27 1.76 19.19
C GLU A 206 -5.79 2.12 19.30
N ASN A 207 -4.90 1.30 18.74
CA ASN A 207 -3.48 1.59 18.69
C ASN A 207 -3.17 2.89 17.90
N MET A 208 -3.81 3.11 16.76
CA MET A 208 -3.69 4.35 15.98
C MET A 208 -4.11 5.57 16.79
N VAL A 209 -5.25 5.50 17.48
CA VAL A 209 -5.77 6.59 18.32
C VAL A 209 -4.84 6.91 19.49
N GLU A 210 -4.22 5.91 20.11
CA GLU A 210 -3.19 6.13 21.14
C GLU A 210 -2.02 6.95 20.61
N HIS A 211 -1.52 6.63 19.39
CA HIS A 211 -0.46 7.40 18.73
C HIS A 211 -0.90 8.83 18.39
N ILE A 212 -2.12 9.03 17.86
CA ILE A 212 -2.66 10.35 17.55
C ILE A 212 -2.71 11.22 18.82
N ASN A 213 -3.32 10.71 19.90
CA ASN A 213 -3.47 11.46 21.14
C ASN A 213 -2.12 11.75 21.83
N ALA A 214 -1.15 10.85 21.72
CA ALA A 214 0.20 11.04 22.25
C ALA A 214 0.95 12.20 21.56
N MET A 215 0.56 12.56 20.34
CA MET A 215 1.14 13.68 19.60
C MET A 215 0.51 15.05 19.99
N GLU A 216 -0.60 15.06 20.74
CA GLU A 216 -1.31 16.28 21.16
C GLU A 216 -1.59 17.21 19.96
N PRO A 217 -2.39 16.78 18.96
CA PRO A 217 -2.65 17.55 17.76
C PRO A 217 -3.58 18.74 18.00
N ASP A 218 -3.40 19.78 17.21
CA ASP A 218 -4.38 20.88 17.08
C ASP A 218 -5.48 20.51 16.08
N LEU A 219 -5.13 19.78 15.02
CA LEU A 219 -5.99 19.34 13.93
C LEU A 219 -5.64 17.92 13.55
N VAL A 220 -6.62 17.06 13.27
CA VAL A 220 -6.41 15.74 12.70
C VAL A 220 -6.99 15.68 11.29
N CYS A 221 -6.15 15.28 10.32
CA CYS A 221 -6.53 15.10 8.93
C CYS A 221 -6.41 13.64 8.53
N PHE A 222 -7.50 13.05 8.08
CA PHE A 222 -7.54 11.70 7.53
C PHE A 222 -7.62 11.79 6.00
N ALA A 223 -6.58 11.30 5.31
CA ALA A 223 -6.47 11.43 3.87
C ALA A 223 -6.95 10.17 3.12
N GLY A 224 -8.15 9.67 3.46
CA GLY A 224 -8.87 8.63 2.73
C GLY A 224 -8.40 7.19 2.93
N ASP A 225 -9.08 6.28 2.24
CA ASP A 225 -8.95 4.83 2.33
C ASP A 225 -9.16 4.33 3.78
N PHE A 226 -10.28 4.74 4.38
CA PHE A 226 -10.70 4.22 5.68
C PHE A 226 -11.12 2.76 5.60
N PHE A 227 -11.79 2.39 4.51
CA PHE A 227 -12.41 1.09 4.32
C PHE A 227 -11.69 0.32 3.22
N ASP A 228 -11.75 -1.01 3.31
CA ASP A 228 -11.13 -1.87 2.29
C ASP A 228 -12.10 -2.12 1.14
N ASN A 229 -13.41 -2.36 1.43
CA ASN A 229 -14.44 -2.58 0.41
C ASN A 229 -15.87 -2.48 0.93
N HIS A 230 -16.38 -3.48 1.65
CA HIS A 230 -17.78 -3.53 2.07
C HIS A 230 -17.95 -3.09 3.52
N PHE A 231 -19.04 -2.39 3.82
CA PHE A 231 -19.37 -1.96 5.19
C PHE A 231 -19.53 -3.14 6.16
N GLU A 232 -20.05 -4.26 5.67
CA GLU A 232 -20.25 -5.48 6.44
C GLU A 232 -18.97 -6.17 6.88
N ASP A 233 -17.82 -5.80 6.31
CA ASP A 233 -16.52 -6.38 6.62
C ASP A 233 -15.86 -5.72 7.84
N ILE A 234 -16.43 -4.62 8.36
CA ILE A 234 -15.93 -3.92 9.54
C ILE A 234 -16.21 -4.77 10.79
N ASP A 235 -15.14 -5.19 11.48
CA ASP A 235 -15.24 -5.93 12.74
C ASP A 235 -15.39 -4.96 13.92
N ASP A 236 -16.41 -5.18 14.75
CA ASP A 236 -16.70 -4.42 15.98
C ASP A 236 -16.79 -2.89 15.76
N PRO A 237 -17.72 -2.41 14.92
CA PRO A 237 -17.85 -1.00 14.59
C PRO A 237 -18.10 -0.10 15.80
N ASP A 238 -18.85 -0.57 16.81
CA ASP A 238 -19.14 0.22 18.02
C ASP A 238 -17.86 0.51 18.82
N ARG A 239 -16.94 -0.45 18.89
CA ARG A 239 -15.66 -0.29 19.55
C ARG A 239 -14.75 0.70 18.81
N ILE A 240 -14.77 0.67 17.48
CA ILE A 240 -14.04 1.63 16.63
C ILE A 240 -14.59 3.04 16.86
N ILE A 241 -15.92 3.22 16.83
CA ILE A 241 -16.56 4.51 17.11
C ILE A 241 -16.17 5.02 18.49
N ALA A 242 -16.21 4.15 19.50
CA ALA A 242 -15.82 4.54 20.85
C ALA A 242 -14.35 4.99 20.94
N ALA A 243 -13.43 4.29 20.30
CA ALA A 243 -12.01 4.65 20.26
C ALA A 243 -11.79 5.98 19.53
N MET A 244 -12.34 6.16 18.32
CA MET A 244 -12.20 7.38 17.52
C MET A 244 -12.72 8.63 18.24
N ASN A 245 -13.83 8.53 18.98
CA ASN A 245 -14.37 9.62 19.77
C ASN A 245 -13.51 10.02 20.98
N THR A 246 -12.41 9.31 21.27
CA THR A 246 -11.41 9.72 22.27
C THR A 246 -10.32 10.63 21.71
N ILE A 247 -10.29 10.87 20.41
CA ILE A 247 -9.33 11.79 19.79
C ILE A 247 -9.64 13.22 20.27
N THR A 248 -8.58 13.91 20.71
CA THR A 248 -8.68 15.28 21.22
C THR A 248 -7.88 16.20 20.31
N ALA A 249 -8.56 17.09 19.60
CA ALA A 249 -7.97 18.12 18.74
C ALA A 249 -8.85 19.38 18.75
N PRO A 250 -8.36 20.55 19.18
CA PRO A 250 -9.17 21.78 19.28
C PRO A 250 -9.86 22.17 17.98
N TYR A 251 -9.19 22.01 16.84
CA TYR A 251 -9.76 22.28 15.53
C TYR A 251 -10.51 21.11 14.90
N GLY A 252 -10.62 19.97 15.62
CA GLY A 252 -11.42 18.82 15.21
C GLY A 252 -10.69 17.83 14.30
N CYS A 253 -11.48 16.86 13.81
CA CYS A 253 -11.06 15.77 12.93
C CYS A 253 -11.78 15.89 11.58
N TYR A 254 -11.03 15.86 10.49
CA TYR A 254 -11.57 15.97 9.14
C TYR A 254 -11.03 14.87 8.24
N ALA A 255 -11.82 14.47 7.25
CA ALA A 255 -11.45 13.43 6.30
C ALA A 255 -11.84 13.79 4.87
N CYS A 256 -11.04 13.39 3.90
CA CYS A 256 -11.53 13.11 2.54
C CYS A 256 -11.73 11.59 2.38
N MET A 257 -12.43 11.18 1.33
CA MET A 257 -12.59 9.77 0.96
C MET A 257 -11.53 9.37 -0.07
N GLY A 258 -11.09 8.10 -0.03
CA GLY A 258 -10.12 7.54 -0.95
C GLY A 258 -10.74 6.60 -1.99
N ASN A 259 -9.90 6.00 -2.81
CA ASN A 259 -10.34 5.14 -3.90
C ASN A 259 -10.86 3.76 -3.46
N HIS A 260 -10.61 3.35 -2.22
CA HIS A 260 -11.17 2.15 -1.60
C HIS A 260 -12.43 2.42 -0.77
N ASP A 261 -12.78 3.68 -0.49
CA ASP A 261 -13.99 4.04 0.25
C ASP A 261 -15.26 3.93 -0.62
N VAL A 262 -15.34 2.89 -1.42
CA VAL A 262 -16.42 2.55 -2.34
C VAL A 262 -16.75 1.07 -2.25
N ASP A 263 -18.02 0.72 -2.49
CA ASP A 263 -18.47 -0.68 -2.50
C ASP A 263 -17.95 -1.40 -3.76
N GLU A 264 -16.88 -2.17 -3.62
CA GLU A 264 -16.27 -2.92 -4.71
C GLU A 264 -15.66 -4.25 -4.26
N ARG A 265 -15.35 -5.12 -5.24
CA ARG A 265 -14.61 -6.36 -4.98
C ARG A 265 -13.14 -6.21 -5.33
N LEU A 266 -12.29 -6.63 -4.41
CA LEU A 266 -10.85 -6.59 -4.56
C LEU A 266 -10.26 -7.96 -4.88
N LEU A 267 -9.39 -8.04 -5.90
CA LEU A 267 -8.57 -9.20 -6.16
C LEU A 267 -7.20 -9.01 -5.52
N SER A 268 -6.99 -9.63 -4.38
CA SER A 268 -5.74 -9.50 -3.60
C SER A 268 -5.36 -8.03 -3.34
N GLY A 269 -6.34 -7.18 -3.02
CA GLY A 269 -6.18 -5.75 -2.79
C GLY A 269 -6.25 -4.88 -4.05
N PHE A 270 -6.30 -5.47 -5.24
CA PHE A 270 -6.40 -4.69 -6.48
C PHE A 270 -7.84 -4.55 -6.92
N SER A 271 -8.26 -3.32 -7.20
CA SER A 271 -9.57 -2.99 -7.70
C SER A 271 -9.90 -3.73 -9.01
N ALA A 272 -11.04 -4.38 -9.03
CA ALA A 272 -11.56 -5.07 -10.22
C ALA A 272 -12.54 -4.22 -11.04
N TYR A 273 -13.03 -3.11 -10.49
CA TYR A 273 -14.06 -2.27 -11.08
C TYR A 273 -13.51 -0.96 -11.64
N SER A 274 -14.22 -0.42 -12.64
CA SER A 274 -14.02 0.95 -13.08
C SER A 274 -14.84 1.90 -12.19
N TYR A 275 -14.51 3.19 -12.22
CA TYR A 275 -15.23 4.24 -11.50
C TYR A 275 -16.76 4.20 -11.67
N THR A 276 -17.27 3.73 -12.82
CA THR A 276 -18.71 3.65 -13.11
C THR A 276 -19.48 2.63 -12.26
N HIS A 277 -18.77 1.73 -11.57
CA HIS A 277 -19.34 0.69 -10.71
C HIS A 277 -18.88 0.83 -9.27
N ALA A 278 -18.01 1.79 -9.00
CA ALA A 278 -17.49 2.10 -7.68
C ALA A 278 -18.38 3.19 -7.06
N LEU A 279 -19.37 2.77 -6.30
CA LEU A 279 -20.31 3.66 -5.62
C LEU A 279 -19.94 3.71 -4.13
N GLN A 280 -19.95 4.90 -3.56
CA GLN A 280 -19.79 5.08 -2.13
C GLN A 280 -21.03 4.58 -1.40
N ASP A 281 -20.85 3.72 -0.41
CA ASP A 281 -21.93 3.35 0.50
C ASP A 281 -22.20 4.54 1.45
N PRO A 282 -23.43 5.06 1.52
CA PRO A 282 -23.74 6.18 2.44
C PRO A 282 -23.45 5.85 3.91
N ARG A 283 -23.38 4.58 4.29
CA ARG A 283 -23.03 4.15 5.64
C ARG A 283 -21.59 4.48 6.01
N PHE A 284 -20.67 4.59 5.05
CA PHE A 284 -19.28 4.99 5.29
C PHE A 284 -19.19 6.40 5.85
N VAL A 285 -19.85 7.36 5.21
CA VAL A 285 -19.89 8.74 5.68
C VAL A 285 -20.52 8.81 7.07
N LYS A 286 -21.69 8.16 7.23
CA LYS A 286 -22.39 8.11 8.53
C LYS A 286 -21.52 7.53 9.65
N PHE A 287 -20.78 6.47 9.36
CA PHE A 287 -19.87 5.85 10.32
C PHE A 287 -18.74 6.80 10.76
N LEU A 288 -18.14 7.52 9.81
CA LEU A 288 -17.11 8.51 10.13
C LEU A 288 -17.67 9.69 10.92
N GLU A 289 -18.89 10.17 10.62
CA GLU A 289 -19.59 11.16 11.42
C GLU A 289 -19.85 10.67 12.85
N ASP A 290 -20.25 9.39 13.02
CA ASP A 290 -20.43 8.76 14.34
C ASP A 290 -19.10 8.62 15.08
N CYS A 291 -17.97 8.54 14.37
CA CYS A 291 -16.60 8.60 14.89
C CYS A 291 -16.13 10.03 15.25
N GLY A 292 -16.97 11.05 15.11
CA GLY A 292 -16.61 12.46 15.36
C GLY A 292 -15.75 13.09 14.25
N VAL A 293 -15.74 12.51 13.04
CA VAL A 293 -14.96 13.00 11.90
C VAL A 293 -15.87 13.72 10.90
N THR A 294 -15.53 14.95 10.51
CA THR A 294 -16.21 15.69 9.44
C THR A 294 -15.67 15.27 8.08
N VAL A 295 -16.53 14.71 7.23
CA VAL A 295 -16.14 14.24 5.89
C VAL A 295 -16.32 15.36 4.87
N LEU A 296 -15.24 15.70 4.18
CA LEU A 296 -15.20 16.74 3.15
C LEU A 296 -15.27 16.10 1.75
N GLN A 297 -16.18 16.60 0.91
CA GLN A 297 -16.40 16.07 -0.44
C GLN A 297 -16.53 17.20 -1.47
N ASP A 298 -15.40 17.68 -1.98
CA ASP A 298 -15.29 18.87 -2.83
C ASP A 298 -15.77 20.15 -2.12
N GLU A 299 -15.30 20.35 -0.90
CA GLU A 299 -15.70 21.43 -0.02
C GLU A 299 -14.49 22.13 0.59
N ALA A 300 -14.67 23.41 0.93
CA ALA A 300 -13.70 24.23 1.64
C ALA A 300 -14.34 24.84 2.88
N TYR A 301 -13.67 24.71 4.02
CA TYR A 301 -14.09 25.25 5.31
C TYR A 301 -13.10 26.27 5.82
N LEU A 302 -13.60 27.41 6.31
CA LEU A 302 -12.80 28.37 7.08
C LEU A 302 -12.83 27.94 8.56
N ILE A 303 -11.68 27.56 9.08
CA ILE A 303 -11.52 27.10 10.45
C ILE A 303 -11.13 28.31 11.32
N ASP A 304 -11.98 28.60 12.27
CA ASP A 304 -11.80 29.65 13.31
C ASP A 304 -11.29 31.00 12.77
N ASP A 305 -11.75 31.39 11.57
CA ASP A 305 -11.31 32.59 10.83
C ASP A 305 -9.78 32.66 10.59
N SER A 306 -9.06 31.53 10.72
CA SER A 306 -7.60 31.52 10.73
C SER A 306 -6.97 30.84 9.51
N PHE A 307 -7.56 29.75 9.02
CA PHE A 307 -7.07 29.02 7.84
C PHE A 307 -8.19 28.27 7.14
N TYR A 308 -7.98 27.95 5.86
CA TYR A 308 -8.90 27.10 5.09
C TYR A 308 -8.45 25.66 5.11
N LEU A 309 -9.42 24.74 5.24
CA LEU A 309 -9.27 23.33 5.04
C LEU A 309 -10.15 22.89 3.86
N ILE A 310 -9.53 22.30 2.85
CA ILE A 310 -10.19 21.76 1.66
C ILE A 310 -10.16 20.25 1.74
N GLY A 311 -11.26 19.57 1.37
CA GLY A 311 -11.28 18.13 1.12
C GLY A 311 -11.85 17.84 -0.24
N GLN A 312 -11.07 17.12 -1.06
CA GLN A 312 -11.49 16.76 -2.41
C GLN A 312 -11.97 15.30 -2.44
N LYS A 313 -12.97 15.02 -3.32
CA LYS A 313 -13.31 13.65 -3.70
C LYS A 313 -12.10 12.95 -4.33
N ASP A 314 -12.07 11.63 -4.26
CA ASP A 314 -10.98 10.85 -4.85
C ASP A 314 -10.86 11.07 -6.36
N TYR A 315 -9.61 11.05 -6.85
CA TYR A 315 -9.30 11.33 -8.26
C TYR A 315 -9.75 10.19 -9.19
N GLU A 316 -9.53 8.94 -8.79
CA GLU A 316 -9.87 7.77 -9.60
C GLU A 316 -11.33 7.36 -9.45
N LYS A 317 -11.89 7.47 -8.22
CA LYS A 317 -13.24 7.02 -7.87
C LYS A 317 -13.97 8.01 -6.96
N PRO A 318 -14.55 9.07 -7.53
CA PRO A 318 -15.29 10.06 -6.74
C PRO A 318 -16.50 9.51 -5.93
N GLY A 319 -16.87 8.24 -6.15
CA GLY A 319 -17.88 7.54 -5.35
C GLY A 319 -19.33 7.72 -5.82
N ASP A 320 -19.58 8.46 -6.90
CA ASP A 320 -20.91 8.74 -7.45
C ASP A 320 -21.18 8.06 -8.82
N GLY A 321 -20.28 7.17 -9.25
CA GLY A 321 -20.35 6.50 -10.54
C GLY A 321 -19.97 7.37 -11.74
N THR A 322 -19.52 8.60 -11.47
CA THR A 322 -19.03 9.55 -12.47
C THR A 322 -17.57 9.89 -12.20
N ARG A 323 -17.02 10.82 -12.98
CA ARG A 323 -15.71 11.45 -12.71
C ARG A 323 -15.88 12.90 -12.28
N ASN A 324 -17.04 13.25 -11.78
CA ASN A 324 -17.29 14.60 -11.30
C ASN A 324 -16.59 14.83 -9.99
N ARG A 325 -15.54 15.63 -10.05
CA ARG A 325 -14.77 16.14 -8.94
C ARG A 325 -14.52 17.61 -9.20
N ALA A 326 -14.66 18.44 -8.18
CA ALA A 326 -14.32 19.84 -8.31
C ALA A 326 -12.81 19.99 -8.57
N SER A 327 -12.45 20.91 -9.46
CA SER A 327 -11.04 21.25 -9.63
C SER A 327 -10.52 22.02 -8.43
N ILE A 328 -9.23 21.96 -8.16
CA ILE A 328 -8.66 22.73 -7.06
C ILE A 328 -8.82 24.24 -7.28
N GLU A 329 -8.82 24.70 -8.53
CA GLU A 329 -9.07 26.08 -8.88
C GLU A 329 -10.50 26.50 -8.51
N ASP A 330 -11.52 25.67 -8.78
CA ASP A 330 -12.91 25.96 -8.40
C ASP A 330 -13.06 26.08 -6.89
N LEU A 331 -12.37 25.22 -6.12
CA LEU A 331 -12.42 25.23 -4.65
C LEU A 331 -11.67 26.40 -4.03
N THR A 332 -10.68 26.96 -4.72
CA THR A 332 -9.87 28.07 -4.20
C THR A 332 -10.25 29.45 -4.77
N GLU A 333 -11.12 29.51 -5.79
CA GLU A 333 -11.45 30.74 -6.53
C GLU A 333 -11.90 31.90 -5.62
N TYR A 334 -12.69 31.60 -4.60
CA TYR A 334 -13.29 32.59 -3.72
C TYR A 334 -12.66 32.62 -2.32
N LEU A 335 -11.56 31.90 -2.07
CA LEU A 335 -10.89 31.91 -0.78
C LEU A 335 -9.97 33.12 -0.65
N ASP A 336 -9.86 33.63 0.58
CA ASP A 336 -8.87 34.64 0.90
C ASP A 336 -7.46 34.05 0.88
N GLN A 337 -6.72 34.33 -0.19
CA GLN A 337 -5.37 33.84 -0.41
C GLN A 337 -4.34 34.40 0.59
N SER A 338 -4.70 35.34 1.45
CA SER A 338 -3.85 35.82 2.54
C SER A 338 -3.81 34.87 3.73
N LEU A 339 -4.83 34.00 3.87
CA LEU A 339 -4.89 32.95 4.89
C LEU A 339 -4.25 31.63 4.39
N PRO A 340 -3.70 30.80 5.28
CA PRO A 340 -3.23 29.47 4.92
C PRO A 340 -4.34 28.59 4.32
N ILE A 341 -3.97 27.80 3.31
CA ILE A 341 -4.88 26.85 2.66
C ILE A 341 -4.27 25.47 2.73
N ILE A 342 -4.97 24.54 3.40
CA ILE A 342 -4.60 23.15 3.59
C ILE A 342 -5.55 22.29 2.76
N ASP A 343 -5.04 21.44 1.87
CA ASP A 343 -5.81 20.52 1.06
C ASP A 343 -5.59 19.09 1.54
N VAL A 344 -6.67 18.41 1.91
CA VAL A 344 -6.67 16.98 2.25
C VAL A 344 -7.22 16.21 1.05
N ASN A 345 -6.34 15.42 0.43
CA ASN A 345 -6.64 14.71 -0.80
C ASN A 345 -6.00 13.34 -0.75
N HIS A 346 -6.74 12.30 -1.13
CA HIS A 346 -6.22 10.95 -0.97
C HIS A 346 -4.97 10.69 -1.84
N GLU A 347 -5.02 11.04 -3.14
CA GLU A 347 -3.92 10.78 -4.07
C GLU A 347 -2.97 11.98 -4.22
N PRO A 348 -1.64 11.80 -4.13
CA PRO A 348 -0.65 12.87 -4.33
C PRO A 348 -0.43 13.19 -5.82
N ARG A 349 -1.44 13.77 -6.46
CA ARG A 349 -1.46 14.15 -7.87
C ARG A 349 -1.49 15.65 -8.08
N GLU A 350 -1.11 16.08 -9.28
CA GLU A 350 -1.23 17.47 -9.74
C GLU A 350 -0.58 18.50 -8.79
N LEU A 351 0.51 18.12 -8.10
CA LEU A 351 1.12 18.90 -7.02
C LEU A 351 1.43 20.34 -7.41
N MET A 352 2.00 20.56 -8.61
CA MET A 352 2.29 21.90 -9.11
C MET A 352 1.02 22.72 -9.37
N ARG A 353 -0.04 22.07 -9.86
CA ARG A 353 -1.34 22.72 -10.10
C ARG A 353 -1.98 23.14 -8.80
N THR A 354 -1.97 22.26 -7.81
CA THR A 354 -2.47 22.50 -6.45
C THR A 354 -1.71 23.67 -5.79
N ALA A 355 -0.39 23.67 -5.86
CA ALA A 355 0.42 24.78 -5.36
C ALA A 355 0.12 26.11 -6.08
N ASN A 356 -0.06 26.09 -7.40
CA ASN A 356 -0.38 27.30 -8.19
C ASN A 356 -1.78 27.84 -7.89
N ALA A 357 -2.72 26.99 -7.47
CA ALA A 357 -4.05 27.41 -7.02
C ALA A 357 -4.05 28.07 -5.62
N GLY A 358 -2.89 28.15 -4.95
CA GLY A 358 -2.73 28.86 -3.69
C GLY A 358 -2.70 27.95 -2.45
N VAL A 359 -2.77 26.64 -2.62
CA VAL A 359 -2.65 25.67 -1.52
C VAL A 359 -1.23 25.69 -0.97
N ASP A 360 -1.10 25.80 0.35
CA ASP A 360 0.17 25.82 1.06
C ASP A 360 0.62 24.43 1.50
N LEU A 361 -0.34 23.60 1.95
CA LEU A 361 -0.10 22.22 2.35
C LEU A 361 -1.06 21.29 1.62
N HIS A 362 -0.50 20.31 0.90
CA HIS A 362 -1.25 19.20 0.29
C HIS A 362 -0.94 17.92 1.05
N LEU A 363 -1.93 17.38 1.76
CA LEU A 363 -1.83 16.22 2.65
C LEU A 363 -2.45 15.00 2.00
N SER A 364 -1.68 13.89 1.86
CA SER A 364 -2.12 12.71 1.11
C SER A 364 -1.66 11.39 1.72
N GLY A 365 -2.29 10.29 1.25
CA GLY A 365 -1.91 8.89 1.51
C GLY A 365 -1.71 8.09 0.23
N HIS A 366 -2.51 7.02 0.05
CA HIS A 366 -2.68 6.21 -1.15
C HIS A 366 -1.49 5.34 -1.55
N THR A 367 -0.29 5.82 -1.46
CA THR A 367 0.88 5.16 -2.05
C THR A 367 1.41 4.01 -1.22
N HIS A 368 1.08 3.98 0.08
CA HIS A 368 1.67 3.09 1.09
C HIS A 368 3.21 3.02 1.05
N ASN A 369 3.87 4.00 0.38
CA ASN A 369 5.28 3.91 0.02
C ASN A 369 5.62 2.59 -0.69
N GLY A 370 4.65 2.04 -1.45
CA GLY A 370 4.73 0.73 -2.11
C GLY A 370 4.55 -0.47 -1.20
N GLN A 371 4.24 -0.28 0.10
CA GLN A 371 3.90 -1.25 1.14
C GLN A 371 4.96 -2.34 1.38
N PHE A 372 5.43 -3.06 0.35
CA PHE A 372 6.45 -4.09 0.50
C PHE A 372 7.35 -4.24 -0.73
N ILE A 373 8.56 -4.77 -0.49
CA ILE A 373 9.49 -5.16 -1.56
C ILE A 373 8.88 -6.34 -2.36
N PRO A 374 8.82 -6.28 -3.74
CA PRO A 374 9.56 -5.32 -4.59
C PRO A 374 8.82 -4.04 -4.98
N LEU A 375 7.55 -3.85 -4.61
CA LEU A 375 6.75 -2.70 -5.08
C LEU A 375 7.35 -1.37 -4.64
N SER A 376 7.82 -1.29 -3.39
CA SER A 376 8.45 -0.08 -2.83
C SER A 376 9.69 0.40 -3.61
N LEU A 377 10.38 -0.49 -4.34
CA LEU A 377 11.57 -0.11 -5.12
C LEU A 377 11.24 0.71 -6.38
N GLY A 378 9.99 0.63 -6.83
CA GLY A 378 9.55 1.29 -8.08
C GLY A 378 8.59 2.45 -7.87
N ILE A 379 8.14 2.72 -6.65
CA ILE A 379 7.07 3.67 -6.36
C ILE A 379 7.40 5.09 -6.83
N ASN A 380 8.66 5.52 -6.73
CA ASN A 380 9.15 6.81 -7.21
C ASN A 380 9.08 6.98 -8.75
N LEU A 381 8.85 5.90 -9.51
CA LEU A 381 8.66 5.96 -10.96
C LEU A 381 7.19 6.26 -11.32
N VAL A 382 6.28 6.09 -10.38
CA VAL A 382 4.84 6.25 -10.57
C VAL A 382 4.35 7.58 -10.01
N TRP A 383 4.85 7.98 -8.83
CA TRP A 383 4.36 9.14 -8.09
C TRP A 383 5.41 10.24 -8.03
N GLU A 384 4.96 11.48 -8.16
CA GLU A 384 5.82 12.68 -8.06
C GLU A 384 6.33 12.90 -6.63
N ASN A 385 5.49 12.64 -5.62
CA ASN A 385 5.84 12.51 -4.21
C ASN A 385 5.22 11.23 -3.67
N PRO A 386 5.96 10.12 -3.63
CA PRO A 386 5.38 8.86 -3.14
C PRO A 386 5.36 8.76 -1.62
N PHE A 387 6.14 9.57 -0.89
CA PHE A 387 6.29 9.48 0.56
C PHE A 387 7.09 10.65 1.11
N GLY A 388 6.71 11.12 2.30
CA GLY A 388 7.41 12.15 3.05
C GLY A 388 7.07 13.56 2.58
N VAL A 389 7.95 14.50 2.89
CA VAL A 389 7.76 15.93 2.59
C VAL A 389 8.48 16.30 1.30
N LYS A 390 7.77 16.98 0.41
CA LYS A 390 8.31 17.60 -0.80
C LYS A 390 7.90 19.06 -0.84
N GLU A 391 8.85 19.97 -0.87
CA GLU A 391 8.59 21.35 -1.22
C GLU A 391 8.34 21.45 -2.72
N VAL A 392 7.12 21.81 -3.10
CA VAL A 392 6.67 21.91 -4.50
C VAL A 392 7.06 23.26 -5.11
N THR A 393 6.82 24.31 -4.36
CA THR A 393 7.30 25.68 -4.62
C THR A 393 7.69 26.29 -3.25
N PRO A 394 8.48 27.37 -3.21
CA PRO A 394 8.90 27.96 -1.93
C PRO A 394 7.72 28.18 -0.96
N GLY A 395 7.81 27.58 0.23
CA GLY A 395 6.78 27.67 1.28
C GLY A 395 5.51 26.87 1.03
N ARG A 396 5.45 26.03 -0.01
CA ARG A 396 4.30 25.15 -0.33
C ARG A 396 4.72 23.71 -0.44
N TYR A 397 4.05 22.82 0.26
CA TYR A 397 4.50 21.46 0.49
C TYR A 397 3.45 20.42 0.11
N SER A 398 3.92 19.31 -0.43
CA SER A 398 3.19 18.04 -0.47
C SER A 398 3.73 17.12 0.61
N ILE A 399 2.86 16.59 1.46
CA ILE A 399 3.20 15.68 2.55
C ILE A 399 2.38 14.41 2.36
N VAL A 400 3.08 13.30 2.15
CA VAL A 400 2.47 12.00 1.85
C VAL A 400 2.84 11.01 2.93
N THR A 401 1.83 10.45 3.60
CA THR A 401 2.05 9.36 4.56
C THR A 401 2.13 8.00 3.87
N SER A 402 2.84 7.07 4.47
CA SER A 402 2.82 5.66 4.04
C SER A 402 1.58 4.90 4.53
N GLY A 403 0.65 5.60 5.19
CA GLY A 403 -0.57 5.02 5.73
C GLY A 403 -0.36 4.18 6.99
N VAL A 404 -1.42 4.02 7.78
CA VAL A 404 -1.41 3.26 9.03
C VAL A 404 -1.78 1.80 8.84
N GLY A 405 -2.61 1.48 7.86
CA GLY A 405 -3.06 0.12 7.54
C GLY A 405 -2.31 -0.53 6.38
N VAL A 406 -2.90 -1.59 5.87
CA VAL A 406 -2.39 -2.37 4.73
C VAL A 406 -3.54 -2.81 3.84
N TYR A 407 -3.33 -2.86 2.53
CA TYR A 407 -4.26 -3.44 1.57
C TYR A 407 -3.69 -4.73 0.96
N GLY A 408 -4.54 -5.60 0.46
CA GLY A 408 -4.15 -6.84 -0.23
C GLY A 408 -3.33 -7.79 0.65
N PRO A 409 -2.08 -8.10 0.29
CA PRO A 409 -1.21 -8.89 1.16
C PRO A 409 -0.92 -8.13 2.46
N ALA A 410 -1.31 -8.71 3.61
CA ALA A 410 -1.28 -8.08 4.93
C ALA A 410 0.12 -7.92 5.50
N PHE A 411 1.08 -7.39 4.74
CA PHE A 411 2.43 -7.17 5.27
C PHE A 411 3.11 -5.91 4.79
N ARG A 412 3.98 -5.39 5.68
CA ARG A 412 4.93 -4.34 5.37
C ARG A 412 6.36 -4.86 5.43
N ILE A 413 7.11 -4.66 4.34
CA ILE A 413 8.52 -5.07 4.24
C ILE A 413 9.31 -3.96 3.56
N GLY A 414 10.15 -3.29 4.34
CA GLY A 414 10.95 -2.15 3.86
C GLY A 414 10.19 -0.81 3.86
N THR A 415 8.97 -0.80 4.38
CA THR A 415 8.15 0.38 4.68
C THR A 415 7.54 0.23 6.07
N ASN A 416 7.02 1.30 6.67
CA ASN A 416 6.38 1.27 7.98
C ASN A 416 4.91 1.67 7.85
N ALA A 417 4.05 1.16 8.73
CA ALA A 417 2.83 1.86 9.10
C ALA A 417 3.21 3.11 9.89
N GLU A 418 2.52 4.24 9.69
CA GLU A 418 2.87 5.46 10.42
C GLU A 418 1.69 6.38 10.69
N VAL A 419 1.82 7.14 11.78
CA VAL A 419 1.06 8.36 12.07
C VAL A 419 2.04 9.53 11.95
N VAL A 420 1.67 10.57 11.20
CA VAL A 420 2.56 11.69 10.88
C VAL A 420 2.11 12.93 11.64
N CYS A 421 3.00 13.52 12.44
CA CYS A 421 2.81 14.81 13.07
C CYS A 421 3.55 15.88 12.28
N ILE A 422 2.85 16.93 11.86
CA ILE A 422 3.37 18.04 11.07
C ILE A 422 3.28 19.29 11.91
N THR A 423 4.41 19.88 12.24
CA THR A 423 4.46 21.21 12.87
C THR A 423 4.59 22.26 11.77
N VAL A 424 3.55 23.06 11.59
CA VAL A 424 3.51 24.16 10.62
C VAL A 424 3.84 25.46 11.32
N HIS A 425 4.96 26.07 10.93
CA HIS A 425 5.34 27.39 11.43
C HIS A 425 4.91 28.47 10.44
N PHE A 426 4.08 29.41 10.90
CA PHE A 426 3.64 30.55 10.08
C PHE A 426 4.58 31.73 10.25
N LYS A 427 5.03 32.32 9.14
CA LYS A 427 5.91 33.50 9.13
C LYS A 427 5.39 34.54 8.17
N SER A 428 5.60 35.83 8.50
CA SER A 428 5.22 36.92 7.63
C SER A 428 5.89 36.81 6.26
N ALA A 429 5.14 37.08 5.20
CA ALA A 429 5.58 36.98 3.79
C ALA A 429 6.82 37.83 3.42
N GLY A 430 7.35 38.66 4.31
CA GLY A 430 8.55 39.46 4.09
C GLY A 430 9.86 38.85 4.61
N THR A 431 9.82 37.63 5.20
CA THR A 431 11.01 36.97 5.80
C THR A 431 11.75 36.05 4.83
N GLU A 432 11.30 35.91 3.60
CA GLU A 432 11.84 34.98 2.57
C GLU A 432 13.25 35.34 2.02
N ILE A 433 13.79 36.52 2.29
CA ILE A 433 14.88 37.10 1.44
C ILE A 433 16.26 37.10 2.09
N ASN A 434 16.48 36.49 3.25
CA ASN A 434 17.79 36.58 3.91
C ASN A 434 18.33 35.25 4.47
N ASN A 435 18.37 34.20 3.67
CA ASN A 435 19.25 33.05 3.99
C ASN A 435 19.90 32.46 2.73
#